data_e75d9fc3e34d8f5d1b906d8989a0fb5b
#
_entry.id   e75d9fc3e34d8f5d1b906d8989a0fb5b
#
_cell.length_a   1.000
_cell.length_b   1.000
_cell.length_c   1.000
_cell.angle_alpha   90.00
_cell.angle_beta   90.00
_cell.angle_gamma   90.00
#
_symmetry.space_group_name_H-M   'P 1'
#
loop_
_entity.id
_entity.type
_entity.pdbx_description
1 polymer ?
#
loop_
_entity_poly.entity_id
_entity_poly.type
_entity_poly.pdbx_seq_one_letter_code
_entity_poly.pdbx_strand_id
1 'polypeptide(L)'
;MTGVPLRWGADAPDDVNEARARLLDAAQRCFEERGMLKTTVEHIARAAKVSRATVYRYFDDRDAIVLGVLLRHTDRYLSRVRGRIERQP
;
A
#
# COMPACT_ATOMS: atom_id res chain seq x y z
N MET A 1 -26.01 4.52 6.02
CA MET A 1 -25.31 4.60 6.00
C MET A 1 -24.57 4.25 6.63
N THR A 2 -24.13 4.12 6.96
CA THR A 2 -23.54 3.62 7.35
C THR A 2 -22.35 3.85 7.96
N GLY A 3 -21.77 3.99 8.87
CA GLY A 3 -20.60 4.25 9.58
C GLY A 3 -19.32 3.88 8.88
N VAL A 4 -19.48 3.35 7.77
CA VAL A 4 -18.33 2.90 6.99
C VAL A 4 -17.36 4.02 6.64
N PRO A 5 -17.84 5.21 6.32
CA PRO A 5 -16.96 6.29 5.90
C PRO A 5 -15.91 6.68 6.93
N LEU A 6 -16.14 6.39 8.19
CA LEU A 6 -15.21 6.80 9.23
C LEU A 6 -13.85 6.14 9.12
N ARG A 7 -13.75 5.06 8.36
CA ARG A 7 -12.48 4.34 8.23
C ARG A 7 -11.50 5.07 7.34
N TRP A 8 -11.99 5.83 6.39
CA TRP A 8 -11.15 6.57 5.44
C TRP A 8 -11.41 8.07 5.50
N GLY A 9 -12.38 8.49 6.34
CA GLY A 9 -12.76 9.89 6.39
C GLY A 9 -13.41 10.33 5.09
N ALA A 10 -13.31 11.61 4.80
CA ALA A 10 -13.93 12.18 3.62
C ALA A 10 -13.23 11.78 2.32
N ASP A 11 -12.06 11.17 2.42
CA ASP A 11 -11.22 10.86 1.28
C ASP A 11 -11.18 9.36 1.02
N ALA A 12 -12.34 8.71 1.12
CA ALA A 12 -12.41 7.26 0.93
C ALA A 12 -12.06 6.88 -0.49
N PRO A 13 -11.34 5.75 -0.67
CA PRO A 13 -11.02 5.28 -2.02
C PRO A 13 -12.26 4.73 -2.71
N ASP A 14 -12.24 4.79 -4.03
CA ASP A 14 -13.38 4.35 -4.83
C ASP A 14 -13.48 2.83 -4.95
N ASP A 15 -12.36 2.13 -4.87
CA ASP A 15 -12.38 0.68 -5.01
C ASP A 15 -11.25 0.03 -4.22
N VAL A 16 -11.25 -1.30 -4.23
CA VAL A 16 -10.28 -2.10 -3.48
C VAL A 16 -8.86 -1.83 -3.95
N ASN A 17 -8.67 -1.69 -5.26
CA ASN A 17 -7.34 -1.48 -5.79
C ASN A 17 -6.77 -0.15 -5.33
N GLU A 18 -7.58 0.89 -5.30
CA GLU A 18 -7.14 2.19 -4.83
C GLU A 18 -6.84 2.13 -3.33
N ALA A 19 -7.68 1.42 -2.57
CA ALA A 19 -7.46 1.27 -1.14
C ALA A 19 -6.13 0.59 -0.87
N ARG A 20 -5.86 -0.51 -1.58
CA ARG A 20 -4.60 -1.22 -1.42
C ARG A 20 -3.42 -0.35 -1.79
N ALA A 21 -3.55 0.41 -2.88
CA ALA A 21 -2.46 1.30 -3.32
C ALA A 21 -2.15 2.34 -2.26
N ARG A 22 -3.17 2.93 -1.64
CA ARG A 22 -2.95 3.92 -0.59
C ARG A 22 -2.23 3.32 0.61
N LEU A 23 -2.61 2.10 0.98
CA LEU A 23 -1.97 1.42 2.11
C LEU A 23 -0.53 1.05 1.78
N LEU A 24 -0.26 0.63 0.55
CA LEU A 24 1.11 0.32 0.15
C LEU A 24 1.96 1.59 0.06
N ASP A 25 1.39 2.71 -0.37
CA ASP A 25 2.11 3.98 -0.35
C ASP A 25 2.49 4.37 1.08
N ALA A 26 1.55 4.22 2.01
CA ALA A 26 1.81 4.54 3.41
C ALA A 26 2.89 3.62 3.98
N ALA A 27 2.80 2.33 3.65
CA ALA A 27 3.78 1.35 4.12
C ALA A 27 5.17 1.69 3.60
N GLN A 28 5.25 2.04 2.33
CA GLN A 28 6.53 2.37 1.72
C GLN A 28 7.18 3.58 2.41
N ARG A 29 6.37 4.61 2.70
CA ARG A 29 6.89 5.76 3.43
C ARG A 29 7.41 5.38 4.80
N CYS A 30 6.68 4.51 5.50
CA CYS A 30 7.11 4.07 6.82
C CYS A 30 8.40 3.26 6.73
N PHE A 31 8.53 2.40 5.73
CA PHE A 31 9.74 1.62 5.53
C PHE A 31 10.93 2.52 5.26
N GLU A 32 10.72 3.59 4.51
CA GLU A 32 11.79 4.53 4.20
C GLU A 32 12.20 5.35 5.41
N GLU A 33 11.24 5.68 6.27
CA GLU A 33 11.51 6.53 7.42
C GLU A 33 12.14 5.78 8.58
N ARG A 34 11.70 4.55 8.84
CA ARG A 34 12.14 3.84 10.03
C ARG A 34 12.66 2.43 9.77
N GLY A 35 12.69 2.03 8.51
CA GLY A 35 13.16 0.71 8.15
C GLY A 35 12.06 -0.32 8.20
N MET A 36 12.21 -1.34 7.37
CA MET A 36 11.19 -2.37 7.24
C MET A 36 10.99 -3.14 8.54
N LEU A 37 12.08 -3.46 9.24
CA LEU A 37 11.99 -4.27 10.45
C LEU A 37 11.32 -3.53 11.61
N LYS A 38 11.41 -2.21 11.63
CA LYS A 38 10.86 -1.41 12.73
C LYS A 38 9.48 -0.85 12.43
N THR A 39 8.93 -1.12 11.27
CA THR A 39 7.62 -0.64 10.89
C THR A 39 6.55 -1.64 11.33
N THR A 40 5.54 -1.16 12.00
CA THR A 40 4.40 -1.98 12.45
C THR A 40 3.16 -1.64 11.65
N VAL A 41 2.15 -2.51 11.72
CA VAL A 41 0.86 -2.23 11.09
C VAL A 41 0.26 -0.94 11.66
N GLU A 42 0.48 -0.67 12.94
CA GLU A 42 -0.02 0.57 13.53
C GLU A 42 0.63 1.80 12.91
N HIS A 43 1.92 1.74 12.63
CA HIS A 43 2.59 2.84 11.95
C HIS A 43 1.97 3.09 10.58
N ILE A 44 1.71 2.01 9.86
CA ILE A 44 1.14 2.10 8.52
C ILE A 44 -0.28 2.66 8.57
N ALA A 45 -1.09 2.16 9.51
CA ALA A 45 -2.45 2.65 9.67
C ALA A 45 -2.46 4.14 9.97
N ARG A 46 -1.57 4.58 10.86
CA ARG A 46 -1.49 5.99 11.21
C ARG A 46 -1.06 6.84 10.02
N ALA A 47 -0.09 6.35 9.25
CA ALA A 47 0.38 7.08 8.07
C ALA A 47 -0.71 7.16 7.01
N ALA A 48 -1.54 6.15 6.90
CA ALA A 48 -2.64 6.13 5.95
C ALA A 48 -3.91 6.80 6.49
N LYS A 49 -3.88 7.18 7.78
CA LYS A 49 -5.01 7.83 8.46
C LYS A 49 -6.24 6.94 8.52
N VAL A 50 -6.02 5.69 8.80
CA VAL A 50 -7.10 4.71 8.94
C VAL A 50 -6.88 3.91 10.22
N SER A 51 -7.86 3.09 10.59
CA SER A 51 -7.72 2.21 11.73
C SER A 51 -6.91 0.98 11.34
N ARG A 52 -6.37 0.33 12.37
CA ARG A 52 -5.66 -0.93 12.16
C ARG A 52 -6.59 -1.98 11.54
N ALA A 53 -7.84 -1.99 11.97
CA ALA A 53 -8.82 -2.91 11.41
C ALA A 53 -9.00 -2.69 9.91
N THR A 54 -8.95 -1.44 9.46
CA THR A 54 -9.07 -1.15 8.04
C THR A 54 -7.89 -1.75 7.27
N VAL A 55 -6.68 -1.65 7.81
CA VAL A 55 -5.53 -2.26 7.17
C VAL A 55 -5.74 -3.76 7.01
N TYR A 56 -6.21 -4.42 8.07
CA TYR A 56 -6.41 -5.87 8.05
C TYR A 56 -7.56 -6.32 7.15
N ARG A 57 -8.39 -5.40 6.69
CA ARG A 57 -9.39 -5.76 5.69
C ARG A 57 -8.76 -6.07 4.34
N TYR A 58 -7.61 -5.46 4.06
CA TYR A 58 -6.98 -5.56 2.75
C TYR A 58 -5.71 -6.41 2.75
N PHE A 59 -5.10 -6.60 3.91
CA PHE A 59 -3.88 -7.38 4.03
C PHE A 59 -3.98 -8.25 5.27
N ASP A 60 -3.69 -9.53 5.12
CA ASP A 60 -3.84 -10.48 6.20
C ASP A 60 -2.90 -10.19 7.37
N ASP A 61 -1.69 -9.74 7.06
CA ASP A 61 -0.70 -9.45 8.08
C ASP A 61 0.36 -8.51 7.52
N ARG A 62 1.34 -8.21 8.36
CA ARG A 62 2.41 -7.31 7.99
C ARG A 62 3.22 -7.84 6.80
N ASP A 63 3.44 -9.15 6.78
CA ASP A 63 4.21 -9.75 5.69
C ASP A 63 3.52 -9.61 4.35
N ALA A 64 2.19 -9.66 4.34
CA ALA A 64 1.43 -9.44 3.11
C ALA A 64 1.66 -8.02 2.58
N ILE A 65 1.79 -7.06 3.49
CA ILE A 65 2.06 -5.67 3.09
C ILE A 65 3.47 -5.55 2.52
N VAL A 66 4.44 -6.17 3.18
CA VAL A 66 5.82 -6.18 2.68
C VAL A 66 5.87 -6.76 1.28
N LEU A 67 5.22 -7.90 1.11
CA LEU A 67 5.17 -8.56 -0.20
C LEU A 67 4.51 -7.65 -1.24
N GLY A 68 3.44 -6.98 -0.86
CA GLY A 68 2.75 -6.06 -1.78
C GLY A 68 3.65 -4.94 -2.25
N VAL A 69 4.44 -4.36 -1.35
CA VAL A 69 5.37 -3.30 -1.72
C VAL A 69 6.45 -3.84 -2.67
N LEU A 70 6.98 -5.02 -2.35
CA LEU A 70 8.03 -5.62 -3.18
C LEU A 70 7.51 -5.96 -4.57
N LEU A 71 6.32 -6.54 -4.65
CA LEU A 71 5.73 -6.89 -5.94
C LEU A 71 5.48 -5.66 -6.78
N ARG A 72 5.04 -4.58 -6.14
CA ARG A 72 4.77 -3.34 -6.84
C ARG A 72 6.05 -2.76 -7.46
N HIS A 73 7.15 -2.82 -6.72
CA HIS A 73 8.44 -2.37 -7.23
C HIS A 73 8.92 -3.23 -8.40
N THR A 74 8.76 -4.54 -8.27
CA THR A 74 9.16 -5.46 -9.32
C THR A 74 8.36 -5.21 -10.59
N ASP A 75 7.06 -5.00 -10.45
CA ASP A 75 6.19 -4.74 -11.59
C ASP A 75 6.61 -3.47 -12.31
N ARG A 76 6.92 -2.42 -11.57
CA ARG A 76 7.38 -1.16 -12.18
C ARG A 76 8.69 -1.34 -12.92
N TYR A 77 9.60 -2.12 -12.34
CA TYR A 77 10.88 -2.38 -12.96
C TYR A 77 10.69 -3.15 -14.28
N LEU A 78 9.87 -4.20 -14.23
CA LEU A 78 9.63 -5.03 -15.42
C LEU A 78 8.93 -4.23 -16.51
N SER A 79 8.03 -3.35 -16.15
CA SER A 79 7.34 -2.51 -17.11
C SER A 79 8.31 -1.60 -17.83
N ARG A 80 9.28 -1.03 -17.11
CA ARG A 80 10.29 -0.18 -17.69
C ARG A 80 11.19 -0.94 -18.66
N VAL A 81 11.59 -2.14 -18.25
CA VAL A 81 12.46 -2.97 -19.10
C VAL A 81 11.70 -3.37 -20.35
N ARG A 82 10.45 -3.78 -20.20
CA ARG A 82 9.64 -4.20 -21.32
C ARG A 82 9.47 -3.05 -22.32
N GLY A 83 9.15 -1.84 -21.83
CA GLY A 83 8.98 -0.70 -22.69
C GLY A 83 10.25 -0.34 -23.44
N ARG A 84 11.40 -0.50 -22.77
CA ARG A 84 12.68 -0.23 -23.42
C ARG A 84 12.96 -1.22 -24.54
N ILE A 85 12.66 -2.47 -24.31
CA ILE A 85 12.86 -3.52 -25.30
C ILE A 85 11.94 -3.32 -26.49
N GLU A 86 10.69 -2.99 -26.22
CA GLU A 86 9.71 -2.83 -27.29
C GLU A 86 9.99 -1.62 -28.18
N ARG A 87 10.73 -0.65 -27.66
CA ARG A 87 11.05 0.55 -28.44
C ARG A 87 12.30 0.38 -29.30
N GLN A 88 13.04 -0.67 -29.10
CA GLN A 88 14.24 -0.89 -29.89
C GLN A 88 13.86 -1.47 -31.25
N PRO A 89 14.51 -1.00 -32.32
CA PRO A 89 14.22 -1.51 -33.64
C PRO A 89 14.60 -2.96 -33.82
#